data_40d598549d21f4bfbec5f859c6a19c81
#
_entry.id   40d598549d21f4bfbec5f859c6a19c81
#
_cell.length_a   1.000
_cell.length_b   1.000
_cell.length_c   1.000
_cell.angle_alpha   90.00
_cell.angle_beta   90.00
_cell.angle_gamma   90.00
#
_symmetry.space_group_name_H-M   'P 1'
#
loop_
_entity.id
_entity.type
_entity.pdbx_description
1 polymer ?
#
loop_
_entity_poly.entity_id
_entity_poly.type
_entity_poly.pdbx_seq_one_letter_code
_entity_poly.pdbx_strand_id
1 'polypeptide(L)'
;MRRCLQLARCGFFGAPPNPMVGAVVVHDGQIIGEGYHIRCGGPHAEVNAINSVKDESLLKDSTVYVSLEPCSHYGKTPPCADLLVSKKVKRVVVGCIDPFAKVQGRGIEKLRSAGIEVTVGVLEEECLELNRRFVTFQSKRRPYVTLKWAQSANGYIAARESGRTHISTPMTQMNSHRLRAMNDVILVGRRTAECDNPSLTTRSWVGKNPLRIVLDRHASLPADLALFNGEAPTLAVTEREYPETRPGVEFFHPDYSMPLLEQLLSELHRRGIQTLLVEGGTKVLQSFIDSGLWDEAFVEHGSIAIDGGVPAPKMPKVSACEPKQFFGGNFIVARNK
;
A
#
# COMPACT_ATOMS: atom_id res chain seq x y z
N MET A 1 -1.41 -12.57 -20.11
CA MET A 1 -1.64 -11.56 -19.06
C MET A 1 -1.88 -12.15 -17.67
N ARG A 2 -2.75 -13.13 -17.43
CA ARG A 2 -2.92 -13.74 -16.07
C ARG A 2 -1.59 -14.22 -15.48
N ARG A 3 -0.70 -14.81 -16.30
CA ARG A 3 0.63 -15.21 -15.83
C ARG A 3 1.50 -14.01 -15.44
N CYS A 4 1.43 -12.90 -16.16
CA CYS A 4 2.12 -11.66 -15.76
C CYS A 4 1.65 -11.18 -14.38
N LEU A 5 0.34 -11.22 -14.10
CA LEU A 5 -0.21 -10.85 -12.79
C LEU A 5 0.24 -11.80 -11.67
N GLN A 6 0.37 -13.11 -11.94
CA GLN A 6 0.90 -14.07 -10.96
C GLN A 6 2.36 -13.75 -10.62
N LEU A 7 3.19 -13.51 -11.64
CA LEU A 7 4.60 -13.16 -11.48
C LEU A 7 4.75 -11.83 -10.75
N ALA A 8 3.99 -10.81 -11.13
CA ALA A 8 4.03 -9.49 -10.50
C ALA A 8 3.80 -9.54 -8.98
N ARG A 9 2.88 -10.41 -8.50
CA ARG A 9 2.62 -10.60 -7.05
C ARG A 9 3.85 -11.06 -6.26
N CYS A 10 4.80 -11.75 -6.91
CA CYS A 10 6.06 -12.15 -6.27
C CYS A 10 6.94 -10.96 -5.88
N GLY A 11 6.73 -9.80 -6.52
CA GLY A 11 7.42 -8.54 -6.21
C GLY A 11 6.86 -7.76 -5.03
N PHE A 12 5.81 -8.24 -4.34
CA PHE A 12 5.05 -7.47 -3.34
C PHE A 12 5.91 -6.78 -2.26
N PHE A 13 6.90 -7.46 -1.72
CA PHE A 13 7.77 -6.90 -0.67
C PHE A 13 9.06 -6.24 -1.20
N GLY A 14 9.43 -6.52 -2.44
CA GLY A 14 10.70 -6.04 -3.01
C GLY A 14 10.55 -4.86 -3.97
N ALA A 15 9.50 -4.87 -4.78
CA ALA A 15 9.28 -3.85 -5.80
C ALA A 15 9.03 -2.44 -5.23
N PRO A 16 8.23 -2.24 -4.14
CA PRO A 16 7.96 -0.90 -3.63
C PRO A 16 9.25 -0.09 -3.34
N PRO A 17 9.25 1.24 -3.63
CA PRO A 17 8.14 2.07 -4.08
C PRO A 17 7.77 1.95 -5.58
N ASN A 18 8.46 1.11 -6.36
CA ASN A 18 8.10 0.83 -7.75
C ASN A 18 6.85 -0.06 -7.82
N PRO A 19 6.10 0.00 -8.95
CA PRO A 19 4.96 -0.90 -9.14
C PRO A 19 5.39 -2.36 -9.26
N MET A 20 4.47 -3.25 -8.91
CA MET A 20 4.61 -4.69 -9.18
C MET A 20 4.32 -4.94 -10.65
N VAL A 21 5.32 -5.41 -11.37
CA VAL A 21 5.21 -5.71 -12.80
C VAL A 21 5.66 -7.13 -13.06
N GLY A 22 4.94 -7.82 -13.93
CA GLY A 22 5.31 -9.12 -14.48
C GLY A 22 5.26 -9.10 -16.00
N ALA A 23 6.20 -9.81 -16.62
CA ALA A 23 6.31 -9.93 -18.06
C ALA A 23 6.49 -11.39 -18.48
N VAL A 24 5.95 -11.72 -19.67
CA VAL A 24 6.01 -13.06 -20.26
C VAL A 24 6.28 -12.95 -21.75
N VAL A 25 7.23 -13.72 -22.25
CA VAL A 25 7.56 -13.84 -23.68
C VAL A 25 6.94 -15.11 -24.23
N VAL A 26 6.17 -14.99 -25.30
CA VAL A 26 5.46 -16.10 -25.95
C VAL A 26 5.88 -16.21 -27.41
N HIS A 27 6.29 -17.37 -27.83
CA HIS A 27 6.57 -17.74 -29.22
C HIS A 27 5.76 -19.00 -29.58
N ASP A 28 5.04 -18.96 -30.71
CA ASP A 28 4.18 -20.05 -31.19
C ASP A 28 3.29 -20.69 -30.10
N GLY A 29 2.65 -19.82 -29.28
CA GLY A 29 1.75 -20.25 -28.21
C GLY A 29 2.45 -20.80 -26.96
N GLN A 30 3.77 -20.89 -26.94
CA GLN A 30 4.56 -21.37 -25.80
C GLN A 30 5.25 -20.24 -25.07
N ILE A 31 5.27 -20.29 -23.75
CA ILE A 31 6.05 -19.38 -22.92
C ILE A 31 7.52 -19.75 -23.00
N ILE A 32 8.35 -18.85 -23.54
CA ILE A 32 9.79 -19.05 -23.70
C ILE A 32 10.61 -18.19 -22.72
N GLY A 33 9.98 -17.20 -22.06
CA GLY A 33 10.63 -16.37 -21.05
C GLY A 33 9.62 -15.75 -20.09
N GLU A 34 10.02 -15.60 -18.83
CA GLU A 34 9.21 -15.03 -17.75
C GLU A 34 10.05 -14.17 -16.82
N GLY A 35 9.46 -13.10 -16.30
CA GLY A 35 10.12 -12.24 -15.34
C GLY A 35 9.16 -11.36 -14.57
N TYR A 36 9.62 -10.86 -13.44
CA TYR A 36 8.92 -9.84 -12.66
C TYR A 36 9.91 -8.85 -12.05
N HIS A 37 9.44 -7.69 -11.64
CA HIS A 37 10.27 -6.72 -10.92
C HIS A 37 10.51 -7.20 -9.49
N ILE A 38 11.71 -7.70 -9.23
CA ILE A 38 12.06 -8.40 -7.97
C ILE A 38 12.25 -7.40 -6.83
N ARG A 39 12.99 -6.31 -7.11
CA ARG A 39 13.32 -5.29 -6.09
C ARG A 39 13.54 -3.91 -6.70
N CYS A 40 13.20 -2.88 -5.96
CA CYS A 40 13.46 -1.49 -6.34
C CYS A 40 14.94 -1.27 -6.66
N GLY A 41 15.21 -0.59 -7.78
CA GLY A 41 16.55 -0.34 -8.30
C GLY A 41 17.20 -1.51 -9.05
N GLY A 42 16.56 -2.68 -9.08
CA GLY A 42 16.96 -3.82 -9.90
C GLY A 42 16.33 -3.82 -11.29
N PRO A 43 16.60 -4.86 -12.12
CA PRO A 43 16.02 -5.02 -13.45
C PRO A 43 14.49 -5.03 -13.41
N HIS A 44 13.87 -4.43 -14.41
CA HIS A 44 12.41 -4.48 -14.59
C HIS A 44 11.95 -5.85 -15.09
N ALA A 45 10.65 -6.07 -15.05
CA ALA A 45 10.05 -7.34 -15.42
C ALA A 45 10.38 -7.77 -16.85
N GLU A 46 10.36 -6.82 -17.79
CA GLU A 46 10.67 -7.03 -19.20
C GLU A 46 12.12 -7.48 -19.39
N VAL A 47 13.06 -6.84 -18.67
CA VAL A 47 14.48 -7.22 -18.70
C VAL A 47 14.66 -8.64 -18.20
N ASN A 48 14.02 -8.99 -17.06
CA ASN A 48 14.11 -10.32 -16.50
C ASN A 48 13.46 -11.37 -17.42
N ALA A 49 12.32 -11.04 -18.05
CA ALA A 49 11.65 -11.94 -18.99
C ALA A 49 12.49 -12.19 -20.25
N ILE A 50 13.05 -11.14 -20.86
CA ILE A 50 13.93 -11.27 -22.03
C ILE A 50 15.19 -12.07 -21.71
N ASN A 51 15.85 -11.76 -20.56
CA ASN A 51 17.07 -12.46 -20.15
C ASN A 51 16.85 -13.94 -19.78
N SER A 52 15.60 -14.36 -19.52
CA SER A 52 15.27 -15.76 -19.26
C SER A 52 15.04 -16.58 -20.54
N VAL A 53 14.97 -15.94 -21.71
CA VAL A 53 14.82 -16.62 -23.02
C VAL A 53 16.15 -17.27 -23.38
N LYS A 54 16.11 -18.59 -23.64
CA LYS A 54 17.33 -19.36 -24.00
C LYS A 54 17.83 -19.09 -25.42
N ASP A 55 16.92 -18.95 -26.36
CA ASP A 55 17.21 -18.67 -27.76
C ASP A 55 16.66 -17.28 -28.13
N GLU A 56 17.54 -16.27 -28.09
CA GLU A 56 17.16 -14.91 -28.39
C GLU A 56 16.71 -14.69 -29.85
N SER A 57 17.05 -15.60 -30.77
CA SER A 57 16.64 -15.49 -32.18
C SER A 57 15.11 -15.57 -32.34
N LEU A 58 14.40 -16.18 -31.38
CA LEU A 58 12.95 -16.29 -31.38
C LEU A 58 12.23 -15.00 -31.01
N LEU A 59 12.93 -14.03 -30.39
CA LEU A 59 12.33 -12.77 -29.91
C LEU A 59 11.67 -11.97 -31.03
N LYS A 60 12.24 -11.94 -32.22
CA LYS A 60 11.73 -11.20 -33.39
C LYS A 60 10.34 -11.66 -33.86
N ASP A 61 9.98 -12.91 -33.57
CA ASP A 61 8.69 -13.51 -33.91
C ASP A 61 7.78 -13.69 -32.70
N SER A 62 8.21 -13.19 -31.52
CA SER A 62 7.52 -13.36 -30.24
C SER A 62 6.59 -12.21 -29.87
N THR A 63 5.60 -12.53 -29.03
CA THR A 63 4.75 -11.57 -28.35
C THR A 63 5.20 -11.41 -26.89
N VAL A 64 5.45 -10.18 -26.45
CA VAL A 64 5.74 -9.87 -25.05
C VAL A 64 4.48 -9.34 -24.37
N TYR A 65 4.06 -10.01 -23.31
CA TYR A 65 2.99 -9.57 -22.42
C TYR A 65 3.60 -8.87 -21.21
N VAL A 66 3.06 -7.73 -20.80
CA VAL A 66 3.49 -6.99 -19.62
C VAL A 66 2.30 -6.39 -18.89
N SER A 67 2.25 -6.51 -17.57
CA SER A 67 1.08 -6.08 -16.77
C SER A 67 0.94 -4.56 -16.64
N LEU A 68 2.01 -3.78 -16.91
CA LEU A 68 2.02 -2.32 -16.87
C LEU A 68 2.80 -1.82 -18.10
N GLU A 69 2.49 -0.63 -18.57
CA GLU A 69 3.17 0.04 -19.66
C GLU A 69 4.71 0.01 -19.51
N PRO A 70 5.49 -0.44 -20.53
CA PRO A 70 6.94 -0.38 -20.50
C PRO A 70 7.47 1.04 -20.36
N CYS A 71 8.39 1.25 -19.43
CA CYS A 71 8.93 2.58 -19.17
C CYS A 71 9.66 3.15 -20.42
N SER A 72 9.57 4.48 -20.60
CA SER A 72 10.15 5.22 -21.74
C SER A 72 11.22 6.24 -21.33
N HIS A 73 11.40 6.47 -20.03
CA HIS A 73 12.38 7.43 -19.51
C HIS A 73 13.66 6.75 -19.03
N TYR A 74 14.78 7.43 -19.19
CA TYR A 74 16.06 7.00 -18.66
C TYR A 74 16.08 7.22 -17.13
N GLY A 75 16.21 6.14 -16.39
CA GLY A 75 16.43 6.13 -14.95
C GLY A 75 17.82 5.61 -14.63
N LYS A 76 17.93 4.67 -13.68
CA LYS A 76 19.16 3.96 -13.38
C LYS A 76 19.54 2.94 -14.46
N THR A 77 18.58 2.52 -15.27
CA THR A 77 18.70 1.57 -16.38
C THR A 77 18.07 2.17 -17.65
N PRO A 78 18.48 1.71 -18.86
CA PRO A 78 17.81 2.08 -20.09
C PRO A 78 16.31 1.71 -20.05
N PRO A 79 15.45 2.47 -20.77
CA PRO A 79 14.02 2.21 -20.80
C PRO A 79 13.68 0.82 -21.35
N CYS A 80 12.66 0.18 -20.78
CA CYS A 80 12.20 -1.13 -21.26
C CYS A 80 11.63 -1.06 -22.69
N ALA A 81 10.99 0.07 -23.07
CA ALA A 81 10.56 0.28 -24.45
C ALA A 81 11.73 0.20 -25.43
N ASP A 82 12.91 0.78 -25.08
CA ASP A 82 14.11 0.71 -25.93
C ASP A 82 14.66 -0.72 -26.03
N LEU A 83 14.64 -1.46 -24.94
CA LEU A 83 15.03 -2.87 -24.95
C LEU A 83 14.15 -3.67 -25.92
N LEU A 84 12.82 -3.54 -25.83
CA LEU A 84 11.89 -4.25 -26.69
C LEU A 84 12.08 -3.89 -28.18
N VAL A 85 12.31 -2.60 -28.47
CA VAL A 85 12.65 -2.14 -29.82
C VAL A 85 13.97 -2.74 -30.31
N SER A 86 15.03 -2.73 -29.49
CA SER A 86 16.34 -3.29 -29.86
C SER A 86 16.30 -4.80 -30.14
N LYS A 87 15.44 -5.53 -29.40
CA LYS A 87 15.20 -6.96 -29.61
C LYS A 87 14.24 -7.26 -30.76
N LYS A 88 13.66 -6.21 -31.39
CA LYS A 88 12.77 -6.31 -32.56
C LYS A 88 11.59 -7.27 -32.32
N VAL A 89 11.02 -7.25 -31.09
CA VAL A 89 9.87 -8.13 -30.79
C VAL A 89 8.70 -7.81 -31.71
N LYS A 90 7.97 -8.85 -32.14
CA LYS A 90 6.88 -8.69 -33.11
C LYS A 90 5.70 -7.91 -32.57
N ARG A 91 5.34 -8.18 -31.31
CA ARG A 91 4.14 -7.63 -30.67
C ARG A 91 4.34 -7.43 -29.17
N VAL A 92 3.71 -6.38 -28.63
CA VAL A 92 3.63 -6.13 -27.18
C VAL A 92 2.17 -6.03 -26.75
N VAL A 93 1.80 -6.75 -25.69
CA VAL A 93 0.47 -6.72 -25.08
C VAL A 93 0.60 -6.15 -23.68
N VAL A 94 -0.02 -4.99 -23.46
CA VAL A 94 0.05 -4.21 -22.21
C VAL A 94 -1.24 -4.38 -21.42
N GLY A 95 -1.11 -4.62 -20.11
CA GLY A 95 -2.24 -4.71 -19.19
C GLY A 95 -2.93 -3.36 -18.99
N CYS A 96 -2.22 -2.39 -18.42
CA CYS A 96 -2.73 -1.03 -18.21
C CYS A 96 -1.65 0.02 -18.50
N ILE A 97 -2.10 1.25 -18.75
CA ILE A 97 -1.23 2.43 -18.90
C ILE A 97 -0.64 2.81 -17.53
N ASP A 98 0.61 3.27 -17.52
CA ASP A 98 1.24 3.75 -16.30
C ASP A 98 0.67 5.14 -15.93
N PRO A 99 0.08 5.33 -14.72
CA PRO A 99 -0.45 6.62 -14.29
C PRO A 99 0.65 7.67 -14.02
N PHE A 100 1.93 7.24 -13.97
CA PHE A 100 3.03 8.16 -13.74
C PHE A 100 3.24 9.09 -14.95
N ALA A 101 3.06 10.39 -14.74
CA ALA A 101 3.05 11.41 -15.81
C ALA A 101 4.28 11.42 -16.74
N LYS A 102 5.45 10.91 -16.27
CA LYS A 102 6.65 10.80 -17.11
C LYS A 102 6.64 9.60 -18.06
N VAL A 103 5.74 8.64 -17.86
CA VAL A 103 5.61 7.42 -18.68
C VAL A 103 4.35 7.50 -19.54
N GLN A 104 3.25 7.78 -18.96
CA GLN A 104 1.86 7.79 -19.44
C GLN A 104 1.70 7.85 -20.98
N GLY A 105 1.58 6.69 -21.62
CA GLY A 105 1.41 6.55 -23.07
C GLY A 105 2.70 6.62 -23.91
N ARG A 106 3.80 7.15 -23.37
CA ARG A 106 5.04 7.38 -24.14
C ARG A 106 5.78 6.09 -24.49
N GLY A 107 5.71 5.08 -23.63
CA GLY A 107 6.29 3.75 -23.91
C GLY A 107 5.55 3.06 -25.06
N ILE A 108 4.22 3.12 -25.04
CA ILE A 108 3.35 2.59 -26.09
C ILE A 108 3.60 3.30 -27.42
N GLU A 109 3.65 4.63 -27.40
CA GLU A 109 3.91 5.44 -28.60
C GLU A 109 5.28 5.12 -29.21
N LYS A 110 6.32 4.97 -28.39
CA LYS A 110 7.66 4.60 -28.82
C LYS A 110 7.68 3.24 -29.51
N LEU A 111 7.02 2.23 -28.93
CA LEU A 111 6.91 0.90 -29.52
C LEU A 111 6.20 0.94 -30.87
N ARG A 112 5.06 1.65 -30.97
CA ARG A 112 4.30 1.81 -32.22
C ARG A 112 5.11 2.52 -33.30
N SER A 113 5.83 3.60 -32.94
CA SER A 113 6.69 4.35 -33.86
C SER A 113 7.85 3.51 -34.40
N ALA A 114 8.28 2.47 -33.68
CA ALA A 114 9.27 1.50 -34.12
C ALA A 114 8.68 0.34 -34.94
N GLY A 115 7.38 0.38 -35.27
CA GLY A 115 6.70 -0.64 -36.08
C GLY A 115 6.26 -1.88 -35.31
N ILE A 116 6.32 -1.86 -33.96
CA ILE A 116 5.86 -2.97 -33.12
C ILE A 116 4.34 -2.89 -32.96
N GLU A 117 3.64 -4.01 -33.16
CA GLU A 117 2.20 -4.11 -32.86
C GLU A 117 1.95 -3.98 -31.35
N VAL A 118 1.10 -3.04 -30.92
CA VAL A 118 0.80 -2.84 -29.50
C VAL A 118 -0.70 -2.91 -29.23
N THR A 119 -1.09 -3.89 -28.39
CA THR A 119 -2.44 -4.02 -27.82
C THR A 119 -2.40 -3.57 -26.36
N VAL A 120 -3.37 -2.74 -25.94
CA VAL A 120 -3.46 -2.18 -24.57
C VAL A 120 -4.80 -2.57 -23.94
N GLY A 121 -4.87 -2.66 -22.62
CA GLY A 121 -6.10 -2.86 -21.87
C GLY A 121 -6.46 -4.32 -21.60
N VAL A 122 -5.51 -5.25 -21.73
CA VAL A 122 -5.78 -6.68 -21.50
C VAL A 122 -5.74 -6.99 -20.01
N LEU A 123 -6.89 -7.31 -19.40
CA LEU A 123 -7.10 -7.43 -17.95
C LEU A 123 -6.73 -6.14 -17.21
N GLU A 124 -7.17 -5.00 -17.73
CA GLU A 124 -6.80 -3.68 -17.24
C GLU A 124 -7.21 -3.48 -15.78
N GLU A 125 -8.44 -3.84 -15.43
CA GLU A 125 -8.95 -3.70 -14.08
C GLU A 125 -8.12 -4.50 -13.07
N GLU A 126 -7.75 -5.74 -13.39
CA GLU A 126 -6.92 -6.58 -12.54
C GLU A 126 -5.47 -6.05 -12.42
N CYS A 127 -4.95 -5.44 -13.49
CA CYS A 127 -3.62 -4.82 -13.49
C CYS A 127 -3.60 -3.56 -12.61
N LEU A 128 -4.62 -2.70 -12.71
CA LEU A 128 -4.80 -1.52 -11.87
C LEU A 128 -5.03 -1.91 -10.40
N GLU A 129 -5.89 -2.92 -10.16
CA GLU A 129 -6.16 -3.42 -8.80
C GLU A 129 -4.89 -3.99 -8.13
N LEU A 130 -4.04 -4.70 -8.87
CA LEU A 130 -2.76 -5.20 -8.36
C LEU A 130 -1.88 -4.05 -7.85
N ASN A 131 -1.84 -2.95 -8.60
CA ASN A 131 -1.02 -1.78 -8.33
C ASN A 131 -1.79 -0.60 -7.69
N ARG A 132 -2.98 -0.83 -7.11
CA ARG A 132 -3.85 0.25 -6.58
C ARG A 132 -3.15 1.23 -5.63
N ARG A 133 -2.17 0.76 -4.83
CA ARG A 133 -1.38 1.59 -3.93
C ARG A 133 -0.50 2.59 -4.71
N PHE A 134 0.23 2.08 -5.68
CA PHE A 134 1.04 2.88 -6.59
C PHE A 134 0.17 3.83 -7.42
N VAL A 135 -0.94 3.35 -7.98
CA VAL A 135 -1.89 4.15 -8.75
C VAL A 135 -2.44 5.31 -7.91
N THR A 136 -2.91 5.03 -6.68
CA THR A 136 -3.41 6.08 -5.77
C THR A 136 -2.34 7.12 -5.47
N PHE A 137 -1.12 6.67 -5.16
CA PHE A 137 -0.01 7.57 -4.84
C PHE A 137 0.32 8.51 -6.00
N GLN A 138 0.35 8.01 -7.22
CA GLN A 138 0.67 8.80 -8.42
C GLN A 138 -0.49 9.71 -8.87
N SER A 139 -1.74 9.21 -8.84
CA SER A 139 -2.90 9.93 -9.36
C SER A 139 -3.53 10.89 -8.35
N LYS A 140 -3.68 10.46 -7.08
CA LYS A 140 -4.31 11.25 -6.01
C LYS A 140 -3.31 12.07 -5.18
N ARG A 141 -2.00 11.92 -5.44
CA ARG A 141 -0.91 12.61 -4.72
C ARG A 141 -0.98 12.47 -3.21
N ARG A 142 -1.36 11.30 -2.74
CA ARG A 142 -1.42 10.93 -1.33
C ARG A 142 -1.15 9.43 -1.15
N PRO A 143 -0.77 8.98 0.05
CA PRO A 143 -0.72 7.55 0.36
C PRO A 143 -2.06 6.85 0.11
N TYR A 144 -2.01 5.57 -0.20
CA TYR A 144 -3.15 4.66 -0.10
C TYR A 144 -3.46 4.43 1.37
N VAL A 145 -4.68 4.79 1.81
CA VAL A 145 -5.08 4.77 3.21
C VAL A 145 -5.91 3.54 3.51
N THR A 146 -5.41 2.69 4.41
CA THR A 146 -6.10 1.52 4.95
C THR A 146 -6.55 1.82 6.37
N LEU A 147 -7.86 1.76 6.63
CA LEU A 147 -8.43 1.83 7.97
C LEU A 147 -8.51 0.43 8.55
N LYS A 148 -8.22 0.24 9.84
CA LYS A 148 -8.38 -1.04 10.52
C LYS A 148 -8.87 -0.84 11.96
N TRP A 149 -9.93 -1.55 12.31
CA TRP A 149 -10.35 -1.68 13.70
C TRP A 149 -10.98 -3.04 13.96
N ALA A 150 -11.07 -3.40 15.24
CA ALA A 150 -11.88 -4.51 15.71
C ALA A 150 -13.06 -3.94 16.51
N GLN A 151 -14.24 -4.51 16.34
CA GLN A 151 -15.41 -4.16 17.11
C GLN A 151 -16.08 -5.41 17.70
N SER A 152 -16.71 -5.25 18.87
CA SER A 152 -17.52 -6.28 19.51
C SER A 152 -18.76 -6.61 18.69
N ALA A 153 -19.45 -7.67 19.04
CA ALA A 153 -20.71 -8.08 18.37
C ALA A 153 -21.78 -6.97 18.41
N ASN A 154 -21.74 -6.11 19.43
CA ASN A 154 -22.69 -4.99 19.60
C ASN A 154 -22.08 -3.61 19.27
N GLY A 155 -20.95 -3.56 18.53
CA GLY A 155 -20.45 -2.34 17.87
C GLY A 155 -19.59 -1.41 18.72
N TYR A 156 -18.85 -1.92 19.72
CA TYR A 156 -17.91 -1.13 20.51
C TYR A 156 -16.46 -1.55 20.21
N ILE A 157 -15.53 -0.58 20.21
CA ILE A 157 -14.09 -0.85 20.04
C ILE A 157 -13.33 -0.93 21.37
N ALA A 158 -13.89 -0.43 22.45
CA ALA A 158 -13.32 -0.51 23.81
C ALA A 158 -14.43 -0.42 24.85
N ALA A 159 -14.21 -1.00 26.03
CA ALA A 159 -15.08 -0.87 27.19
C ALA A 159 -15.00 0.54 27.81
N ARG A 160 -15.94 0.88 28.72
CA ARG A 160 -15.92 2.16 29.47
C ARG A 160 -14.76 2.27 30.42
N GLU A 161 -14.41 1.15 31.04
CA GLU A 161 -13.34 1.09 32.05
C GLU A 161 -11.96 1.26 31.38
N SER A 162 -11.04 1.88 32.09
CA SER A 162 -9.66 2.02 31.66
C SER A 162 -8.99 0.65 31.55
N GLY A 163 -8.47 0.34 30.37
CA GLY A 163 -7.75 -0.90 30.10
C GLY A 163 -7.97 -1.39 28.69
N ARG A 164 -7.10 -2.29 28.26
CA ARG A 164 -7.15 -2.86 26.93
C ARG A 164 -8.28 -3.88 26.81
N THR A 165 -9.24 -3.61 25.92
CA THR A 165 -10.31 -4.55 25.61
C THR A 165 -9.85 -5.54 24.54
N HIS A 166 -9.85 -6.84 24.87
CA HIS A 166 -9.46 -7.89 23.94
C HIS A 166 -10.64 -8.35 23.08
N ILE A 167 -10.85 -7.72 21.93
CA ILE A 167 -11.86 -8.13 20.95
C ILE A 167 -11.28 -9.19 20.00
N SER A 168 -10.06 -8.95 19.53
CA SER A 168 -9.33 -9.84 18.61
C SER A 168 -8.74 -11.03 19.36
N THR A 169 -8.78 -12.20 18.75
CA THR A 169 -8.07 -13.40 19.23
C THR A 169 -6.57 -13.30 18.90
N PRO A 170 -5.69 -14.11 19.53
CA PRO A 170 -4.28 -14.17 19.13
C PRO A 170 -4.10 -14.46 17.63
N MET A 171 -4.94 -15.29 17.03
CA MET A 171 -4.90 -15.61 15.60
C MET A 171 -5.30 -14.43 14.74
N THR A 172 -6.38 -13.71 15.06
CA THR A 172 -6.81 -12.55 14.26
C THR A 172 -5.88 -11.35 14.43
N GLN A 173 -5.14 -11.26 15.54
CA GLN A 173 -4.07 -10.29 15.72
C GLN A 173 -2.94 -10.45 14.68
N MET A 174 -2.69 -11.67 14.17
CA MET A 174 -1.74 -11.89 13.09
C MET A 174 -2.10 -11.07 11.83
N ASN A 175 -3.41 -10.87 11.55
CA ASN A 175 -3.83 -10.01 10.45
C ASN A 175 -3.43 -8.54 10.67
N SER A 176 -3.50 -8.03 11.90
CA SER A 176 -3.01 -6.69 12.22
C SER A 176 -1.52 -6.57 11.95
N HIS A 177 -0.72 -7.56 12.40
CA HIS A 177 0.73 -7.57 12.12
C HIS A 177 1.05 -7.71 10.62
N ARG A 178 0.25 -8.51 9.88
CA ARG A 178 0.34 -8.59 8.42
C ARG A 178 0.09 -7.23 7.78
N LEU A 179 -0.96 -6.52 8.19
CA LEU A 179 -1.27 -5.18 7.67
C LEU A 179 -0.15 -4.18 7.99
N ARG A 180 0.45 -4.23 9.18
CA ARG A 180 1.62 -3.42 9.55
C ARG A 180 2.81 -3.68 8.64
N ALA A 181 3.13 -4.97 8.39
CA ALA A 181 4.21 -5.36 7.49
C ALA A 181 3.99 -4.88 6.03
N MET A 182 2.74 -4.67 5.65
CA MET A 182 2.31 -4.30 4.30
C MET A 182 2.17 -2.78 4.10
N ASN A 183 2.40 -1.96 5.13
CA ASN A 183 2.26 -0.51 5.06
C ASN A 183 3.55 0.19 5.49
N ASP A 184 3.86 1.31 4.83
CA ASP A 184 5.06 2.10 5.11
C ASP A 184 4.95 2.80 6.46
N VAL A 185 3.74 3.24 6.81
CA VAL A 185 3.48 3.95 8.05
C VAL A 185 2.19 3.46 8.74
N ILE A 186 2.14 3.62 10.06
CA ILE A 186 0.97 3.35 10.90
C ILE A 186 0.63 4.56 11.74
N LEU A 187 -0.66 4.89 11.85
CA LEU A 187 -1.14 6.06 12.56
C LEU A 187 -2.14 5.70 13.66
N VAL A 188 -1.94 6.31 14.83
CA VAL A 188 -2.89 6.29 15.96
C VAL A 188 -3.10 7.69 16.52
N GLY A 189 -4.25 7.91 17.14
CA GLY A 189 -4.52 9.13 17.91
C GLY A 189 -3.92 9.08 19.32
N ARG A 190 -3.77 10.26 19.96
CA ARG A 190 -3.23 10.42 21.30
C ARG A 190 -3.88 9.49 22.31
N ARG A 191 -5.22 9.46 22.38
CA ARG A 191 -5.93 8.63 23.36
C ARG A 191 -5.65 7.12 23.21
N THR A 192 -5.51 6.62 21.99
CA THR A 192 -5.11 5.23 21.76
C THR A 192 -3.70 4.98 22.23
N ALA A 193 -2.77 5.90 21.97
CA ALA A 193 -1.40 5.80 22.46
C ALA A 193 -1.35 5.77 24.01
N GLU A 194 -2.13 6.62 24.64
CA GLU A 194 -2.19 6.78 26.10
C GLU A 194 -2.85 5.59 26.82
N CYS A 195 -4.00 5.10 26.29
CA CYS A 195 -4.77 4.04 26.93
C CYS A 195 -4.20 2.64 26.68
N ASP A 196 -3.75 2.37 25.45
CA ASP A 196 -3.36 1.01 25.02
C ASP A 196 -1.84 0.81 25.05
N ASN A 197 -1.06 1.89 25.17
CA ASN A 197 0.40 1.89 25.09
C ASN A 197 0.95 0.93 24.03
N PRO A 198 0.52 1.06 22.75
CA PRO A 198 0.83 0.06 21.74
C PRO A 198 2.24 0.29 21.15
N SER A 199 3.00 -0.79 20.97
CA SER A 199 4.30 -0.68 20.26
C SER A 199 4.16 -0.38 18.77
N LEU A 200 3.04 -0.74 18.15
CA LEU A 200 2.75 -0.60 16.71
C LEU A 200 3.77 -1.28 15.78
N THR A 201 4.54 -2.21 16.29
CA THR A 201 5.55 -2.96 15.55
C THR A 201 5.01 -4.25 14.95
N THR A 202 5.75 -4.81 13.98
CA THR A 202 5.43 -6.06 13.29
C THR A 202 6.13 -7.21 14.03
N ARG A 203 5.44 -7.90 14.97
CA ARG A 203 6.02 -8.98 15.78
C ARG A 203 5.59 -10.38 15.36
N SER A 204 4.33 -10.53 15.00
CA SER A 204 3.71 -11.84 14.67
C SER A 204 3.55 -12.02 13.16
N TRP A 205 4.35 -11.35 12.36
CA TRP A 205 4.40 -11.48 10.91
C TRP A 205 5.79 -11.15 10.38
N VAL A 206 6.16 -11.71 9.23
CA VAL A 206 7.42 -11.39 8.56
C VAL A 206 7.30 -10.05 7.84
N GLY A 207 8.23 -9.14 8.05
CA GLY A 207 8.26 -7.83 7.41
C GLY A 207 8.98 -6.78 8.25
N LYS A 208 9.04 -5.56 7.70
CA LYS A 208 9.63 -4.40 8.39
C LYS A 208 8.62 -3.76 9.34
N ASN A 209 9.12 -3.08 10.38
CA ASN A 209 8.29 -2.18 11.16
C ASN A 209 7.92 -0.95 10.32
N PRO A 210 6.65 -0.52 10.35
CA PRO A 210 6.26 0.76 9.76
C PRO A 210 6.81 1.94 10.58
N LEU A 211 6.97 3.11 9.95
CA LEU A 211 7.11 4.37 10.66
C LEU A 211 5.83 4.62 11.48
N ARG A 212 5.96 4.87 12.77
CA ARG A 212 4.84 5.12 13.67
C ARG A 212 4.47 6.59 13.66
N ILE A 213 3.18 6.90 13.50
CA ILE A 213 2.66 8.27 13.56
C ILE A 213 1.70 8.38 14.73
N VAL A 214 1.88 9.40 15.54
CA VAL A 214 0.95 9.73 16.64
C VAL A 214 0.45 11.16 16.50
N LEU A 215 -0.89 11.32 16.57
CA LEU A 215 -1.52 12.65 16.60
C LEU A 215 -1.59 13.12 18.06
N ASP A 216 -0.67 13.99 18.48
CA ASP A 216 -0.61 14.57 19.83
C ASP A 216 -0.41 16.09 19.78
N ARG A 217 -1.47 16.81 19.42
CA ARG A 217 -1.46 18.24 19.17
C ARG A 217 -0.65 19.05 20.19
N HIS A 218 -0.80 18.72 21.47
CA HIS A 218 -0.21 19.54 22.55
C HIS A 218 1.09 18.97 23.11
N ALA A 219 1.68 17.95 22.47
CA ALA A 219 2.89 17.27 22.95
C ALA A 219 2.77 16.85 24.43
N SER A 220 1.67 16.17 24.77
CA SER A 220 1.28 15.84 26.14
C SER A 220 1.45 14.37 26.52
N LEU A 221 1.82 13.51 25.58
CA LEU A 221 2.03 12.09 25.85
C LEU A 221 3.24 11.86 26.76
N PRO A 222 3.15 10.92 27.73
CA PRO A 222 4.29 10.50 28.57
C PRO A 222 5.47 9.98 27.74
N ALA A 223 6.68 10.16 28.24
CA ALA A 223 7.91 9.75 27.56
C ALA A 223 8.16 8.23 27.61
N ASP A 224 7.58 7.55 28.59
CA ASP A 224 7.75 6.10 28.83
C ASP A 224 6.85 5.22 27.96
N LEU A 225 6.05 5.81 27.07
CA LEU A 225 5.22 5.03 26.15
C LEU A 225 6.07 4.21 25.16
N ALA A 226 5.58 3.01 24.82
CA ALA A 226 6.21 2.12 23.86
C ALA A 226 6.47 2.76 22.48
N LEU A 227 5.70 3.80 22.11
CA LEU A 227 5.92 4.58 20.90
C LEU A 227 7.25 5.34 20.90
N PHE A 228 7.85 5.59 22.06
CA PHE A 228 9.08 6.38 22.23
C PHE A 228 10.28 5.54 22.66
N ASN A 229 10.15 4.21 22.65
CA ASN A 229 11.19 3.28 23.09
C ASN A 229 12.36 3.10 22.08
N GLY A 230 12.36 3.76 20.94
CA GLY A 230 13.40 3.65 19.91
C GLY A 230 13.36 2.36 19.05
N GLU A 231 12.43 1.42 19.31
CA GLU A 231 12.32 0.15 18.56
C GLU A 231 11.97 0.38 17.06
N ALA A 232 11.25 1.44 16.76
CA ALA A 232 10.97 1.89 15.41
C ALA A 232 10.92 3.43 15.36
N PRO A 233 11.16 4.08 14.22
CA PRO A 233 11.05 5.53 14.09
C PRO A 233 9.62 5.99 14.37
N THR A 234 9.47 7.19 14.95
CA THR A 234 8.18 7.78 15.29
C THR A 234 8.10 9.21 14.77
N LEU A 235 7.00 9.56 14.12
CA LEU A 235 6.65 10.91 13.71
C LEU A 235 5.51 11.41 14.61
N ALA A 236 5.80 12.41 15.44
CA ALA A 236 4.80 13.08 16.25
C ALA A 236 4.21 14.26 15.48
N VAL A 237 2.89 14.29 15.36
CA VAL A 237 2.14 15.39 14.72
C VAL A 237 1.64 16.31 15.84
N THR A 238 2.30 17.45 16.00
CA THR A 238 2.16 18.33 17.19
C THR A 238 2.21 19.80 16.80
N GLU A 239 1.71 20.70 17.68
CA GLU A 239 1.91 22.15 17.56
C GLU A 239 3.32 22.58 18.00
N ARG A 240 3.96 21.80 18.86
CA ARG A 240 5.27 22.07 19.46
C ARG A 240 6.01 20.76 19.73
N GLU A 241 7.30 20.83 19.91
CA GLU A 241 8.10 19.68 20.35
C GLU A 241 7.80 19.29 21.80
N TYR A 242 8.09 18.04 22.13
CA TYR A 242 8.04 17.60 23.52
C TYR A 242 9.12 18.33 24.33
N PRO A 243 8.88 18.59 25.62
CA PRO A 243 9.86 19.28 26.47
C PRO A 243 11.14 18.47 26.67
N GLU A 244 11.07 17.16 26.47
CA GLU A 244 12.18 16.22 26.63
C GLU A 244 12.58 15.63 25.27
N THR A 245 13.90 15.51 25.03
CA THR A 245 14.41 14.84 23.82
C THR A 245 14.04 13.37 23.84
N ARG A 246 13.46 12.88 22.73
CA ARG A 246 13.04 11.49 22.55
C ARG A 246 13.79 10.88 21.37
N PRO A 247 14.66 9.89 21.59
CA PRO A 247 15.44 9.27 20.51
C PRO A 247 14.54 8.69 19.41
N GLY A 248 14.86 8.97 18.15
CA GLY A 248 14.13 8.42 17.00
C GLY A 248 12.74 9.02 16.79
N VAL A 249 12.42 10.15 17.45
CA VAL A 249 11.18 10.90 17.24
C VAL A 249 11.47 12.10 16.33
N GLU A 250 10.75 12.17 15.22
CA GLU A 250 10.66 13.33 14.35
C GLU A 250 9.37 14.07 14.62
N PHE A 251 9.32 15.36 14.24
CA PHE A 251 8.15 16.21 14.40
C PHE A 251 7.61 16.64 13.05
N PHE A 252 6.28 16.74 12.97
CA PHE A 252 5.57 17.43 11.93
C PHE A 252 4.63 18.44 12.59
N HIS A 253 4.76 19.72 12.24
CA HIS A 253 3.99 20.81 12.77
C HIS A 253 3.03 21.34 11.70
N PRO A 254 1.79 20.79 11.61
CA PRO A 254 0.78 21.30 10.69
C PRO A 254 0.20 22.63 11.20
N ASP A 255 -0.37 23.39 10.30
CA ASP A 255 -1.22 24.52 10.65
C ASP A 255 -2.59 24.01 11.11
N TYR A 256 -2.85 24.08 12.40
CA TYR A 256 -4.11 23.61 12.98
C TYR A 256 -5.34 24.50 12.69
N SER A 257 -5.16 25.62 11.98
CA SER A 257 -6.27 26.40 11.42
C SER A 257 -6.80 25.80 10.12
N MET A 258 -6.05 24.87 9.51
CA MET A 258 -6.34 24.20 8.24
C MET A 258 -6.67 22.71 8.46
N PRO A 259 -7.32 22.01 7.50
CA PRO A 259 -7.62 20.60 7.61
C PRO A 259 -6.36 19.75 7.85
N LEU A 260 -6.28 19.09 9.00
CA LEU A 260 -5.11 18.33 9.45
C LEU A 260 -4.77 17.17 8.53
N LEU A 261 -5.78 16.37 8.13
CA LEU A 261 -5.55 15.14 7.39
C LEU A 261 -4.97 15.41 5.99
N GLU A 262 -5.42 16.46 5.33
CA GLU A 262 -4.91 16.85 4.01
C GLU A 262 -3.43 17.25 4.09
N GLN A 263 -3.06 18.04 5.11
CA GLN A 263 -1.68 18.43 5.34
C GLN A 263 -0.80 17.23 5.66
N LEU A 264 -1.26 16.32 6.52
CA LEU A 264 -0.53 15.10 6.86
C LEU A 264 -0.31 14.21 5.62
N LEU A 265 -1.37 13.96 4.84
CA LEU A 265 -1.27 13.13 3.64
C LEU A 265 -0.37 13.76 2.58
N SER A 266 -0.39 15.09 2.44
CA SER A 266 0.51 15.83 1.55
C SER A 266 1.97 15.71 2.00
N GLU A 267 2.25 15.83 3.29
CA GLU A 267 3.60 15.64 3.84
C GLU A 267 4.09 14.20 3.64
N LEU A 268 3.23 13.21 3.87
CA LEU A 268 3.59 11.80 3.62
C LEU A 268 3.88 11.54 2.13
N HIS A 269 3.09 12.15 1.23
CA HIS A 269 3.36 12.08 -0.21
C HIS A 269 4.71 12.72 -0.56
N ARG A 270 5.02 13.90 0.00
CA ARG A 270 6.29 14.61 -0.18
C ARG A 270 7.49 13.75 0.28
N ARG A 271 7.31 12.96 1.34
CA ARG A 271 8.31 11.99 1.85
C ARG A 271 8.41 10.72 1.02
N GLY A 272 7.59 10.53 -0.02
CA GLY A 272 7.56 9.34 -0.85
C GLY A 272 6.88 8.13 -0.20
N ILE A 273 6.09 8.34 0.85
CA ILE A 273 5.36 7.29 1.58
C ILE A 273 4.10 6.94 0.80
N GLN A 274 4.00 5.67 0.37
CA GLN A 274 2.93 5.22 -0.51
C GLN A 274 1.72 4.64 0.23
N THR A 275 1.90 4.18 1.46
CA THR A 275 0.84 3.46 2.18
C THR A 275 0.74 3.88 3.64
N LEU A 276 -0.49 4.10 4.11
CA LEU A 276 -0.81 4.48 5.48
C LEU A 276 -1.84 3.49 6.07
N LEU A 277 -1.51 2.89 7.21
CA LEU A 277 -2.44 2.12 8.03
C LEU A 277 -2.93 2.99 9.20
N VAL A 278 -4.23 3.16 9.36
CA VAL A 278 -4.84 3.86 10.49
C VAL A 278 -5.47 2.82 11.42
N GLU A 279 -4.89 2.63 12.60
CA GLU A 279 -5.34 1.60 13.56
C GLU A 279 -6.08 2.17 14.77
N GLY A 280 -6.25 3.48 14.87
CA GLY A 280 -6.83 3.79 16.10
C GLY A 280 -7.39 5.10 16.50
N GLY A 281 -8.33 4.86 17.46
CA GLY A 281 -9.27 5.78 18.02
C GLY A 281 -10.45 6.06 17.08
N THR A 282 -11.68 5.85 17.57
CA THR A 282 -12.91 6.10 16.77
C THR A 282 -12.89 7.47 16.12
N LYS A 283 -12.44 8.52 16.84
CA LYS A 283 -12.40 9.89 16.30
C LYS A 283 -11.49 10.02 15.08
N VAL A 284 -10.30 9.41 15.13
CA VAL A 284 -9.34 9.46 14.01
C VAL A 284 -9.89 8.69 12.82
N LEU A 285 -10.36 7.46 13.04
CA LEU A 285 -10.98 6.65 11.99
C LEU A 285 -12.17 7.36 11.37
N GLN A 286 -13.05 7.97 12.19
CA GLN A 286 -14.22 8.70 11.72
C GLN A 286 -13.83 9.93 10.89
N SER A 287 -12.76 10.65 11.28
CA SER A 287 -12.27 11.81 10.51
C SER A 287 -11.84 11.41 9.09
N PHE A 288 -11.16 10.26 8.94
CA PHE A 288 -10.81 9.73 7.61
C PHE A 288 -12.05 9.32 6.81
N ILE A 289 -13.04 8.72 7.48
CA ILE A 289 -14.31 8.31 6.85
C ILE A 289 -15.09 9.54 6.37
N ASP A 290 -15.29 10.52 7.24
CA ASP A 290 -16.10 11.72 6.98
C ASP A 290 -15.47 12.61 5.90
N SER A 291 -14.14 12.67 5.83
CA SER A 291 -13.41 13.41 4.78
C SER A 291 -13.30 12.65 3.45
N GLY A 292 -13.66 11.36 3.40
CA GLY A 292 -13.45 10.52 2.22
C GLY A 292 -11.98 10.21 1.90
N LEU A 293 -11.04 10.53 2.83
CA LEU A 293 -9.60 10.36 2.63
C LEU A 293 -9.10 8.96 3.02
N TRP A 294 -9.82 7.95 2.60
CA TRP A 294 -9.45 6.54 2.77
C TRP A 294 -9.74 5.75 1.50
N ASP A 295 -9.15 4.55 1.36
CA ASP A 295 -9.30 3.71 0.18
C ASP A 295 -9.84 2.31 0.52
N GLU A 296 -9.42 1.73 1.65
CA GLU A 296 -9.83 0.39 2.08
C GLU A 296 -10.01 0.34 3.60
N ALA A 297 -10.98 -0.43 4.08
CA ALA A 297 -11.17 -0.65 5.51
C ALA A 297 -11.26 -2.15 5.82
N PHE A 298 -10.54 -2.57 6.86
CA PHE A 298 -10.61 -3.91 7.44
C PHE A 298 -11.29 -3.85 8.80
N VAL A 299 -12.52 -4.30 8.88
CA VAL A 299 -13.32 -4.30 10.10
C VAL A 299 -13.43 -5.72 10.64
N GLU A 300 -12.80 -5.99 11.76
CA GLU A 300 -12.93 -7.26 12.47
C GLU A 300 -14.18 -7.25 13.35
N HIS A 301 -15.02 -8.26 13.19
CA HIS A 301 -16.19 -8.48 14.03
C HIS A 301 -15.91 -9.57 15.06
N GLY A 302 -15.68 -9.17 16.31
CA GLY A 302 -15.50 -10.09 17.43
C GLY A 302 -16.83 -10.68 17.89
N SER A 303 -16.75 -11.82 18.59
CA SER A 303 -17.91 -12.53 19.12
C SER A 303 -18.38 -12.03 20.48
N ILE A 304 -17.55 -11.23 21.19
CA ILE A 304 -17.88 -10.73 22.52
C ILE A 304 -18.85 -9.55 22.45
N ALA A 305 -19.71 -9.40 23.43
CA ALA A 305 -20.48 -8.18 23.68
C ALA A 305 -19.82 -7.37 24.78
N ILE A 306 -19.88 -6.04 24.67
CA ILE A 306 -19.34 -5.09 25.65
C ILE A 306 -20.50 -4.30 26.25
N ASP A 307 -20.57 -4.19 27.58
CA ASP A 307 -21.61 -3.41 28.26
C ASP A 307 -21.26 -1.91 28.25
N GLY A 308 -21.51 -1.28 27.09
CA GLY A 308 -21.22 0.12 26.84
C GLY A 308 -19.73 0.42 26.69
N GLY A 309 -19.38 1.57 26.12
CA GLY A 309 -17.98 1.94 25.90
C GLY A 309 -17.79 2.92 24.76
N VAL A 310 -16.67 2.80 24.08
CA VAL A 310 -16.33 3.61 22.91
C VAL A 310 -16.95 2.97 21.68
N PRO A 311 -17.93 3.63 21.00
CA PRO A 311 -18.57 3.06 19.82
C PRO A 311 -17.57 2.95 18.66
N ALA A 312 -17.79 1.97 17.79
CA ALA A 312 -17.07 1.84 16.54
C ALA A 312 -17.38 3.03 15.62
N PRO A 313 -16.46 3.36 14.68
CA PRO A 313 -16.75 4.36 13.66
C PRO A 313 -17.93 3.93 12.78
N LYS A 314 -18.69 4.92 12.32
CA LYS A 314 -19.84 4.69 11.43
C LYS A 314 -19.36 4.62 10.00
N MET A 315 -19.45 3.45 9.37
CA MET A 315 -19.16 3.29 7.95
C MET A 315 -20.24 3.94 7.09
N PRO A 316 -19.86 4.68 6.03
CA PRO A 316 -20.82 5.14 5.03
C PRO A 316 -21.36 3.92 4.25
N LYS A 317 -22.45 4.12 3.51
CA LYS A 317 -22.88 3.15 2.51
C LYS A 317 -21.83 3.10 1.40
N VAL A 318 -20.99 2.07 1.38
CA VAL A 318 -19.94 1.87 0.37
C VAL A 318 -20.41 0.85 -0.66
N SER A 319 -19.94 1.01 -1.90
CA SER A 319 -20.36 0.20 -3.03
C SER A 319 -19.81 -1.22 -3.04
N ALA A 320 -18.80 -1.52 -2.20
CA ALA A 320 -18.23 -2.86 -2.06
C ALA A 320 -17.92 -3.15 -0.59
N CYS A 321 -18.75 -4.01 0.02
CA CYS A 321 -18.48 -4.63 1.32
C CYS A 321 -18.43 -6.14 1.11
N GLU A 322 -17.28 -6.74 1.33
CA GLU A 322 -17.08 -8.16 1.18
C GLU A 322 -16.80 -8.80 2.55
N PRO A 323 -17.62 -9.78 2.98
CA PRO A 323 -17.27 -10.60 4.13
C PRO A 323 -16.07 -11.48 3.76
N LYS A 324 -15.06 -11.48 4.62
CA LYS A 324 -13.85 -12.31 4.46
C LYS A 324 -13.49 -12.97 5.76
N GLN A 325 -12.93 -14.16 5.67
CA GLN A 325 -12.34 -14.84 6.82
C GLN A 325 -10.82 -14.77 6.74
N PHE A 326 -10.20 -14.25 7.81
CA PHE A 326 -8.76 -14.25 7.98
C PHE A 326 -8.42 -14.86 9.34
N PHE A 327 -7.55 -15.87 9.36
CA PHE A 327 -7.06 -16.48 10.58
C PHE A 327 -8.19 -16.89 11.55
N GLY A 328 -9.28 -17.43 11.00
CA GLY A 328 -10.46 -17.87 11.79
C GLY A 328 -11.36 -16.75 12.30
N GLY A 329 -11.09 -15.49 11.96
CA GLY A 329 -11.92 -14.34 12.33
C GLY A 329 -12.77 -13.83 11.17
N ASN A 330 -13.90 -13.20 11.50
CA ASN A 330 -14.81 -12.58 10.55
C ASN A 330 -14.43 -11.12 10.32
N PHE A 331 -14.21 -10.77 9.07
CA PHE A 331 -13.87 -9.41 8.66
C PHE A 331 -14.84 -8.92 7.59
N ILE A 332 -15.13 -7.63 7.63
CA ILE A 332 -15.70 -6.91 6.49
C ILE A 332 -14.56 -6.11 5.86
N VAL A 333 -14.34 -6.32 4.57
CA VAL A 333 -13.44 -5.50 3.78
C VAL A 333 -14.28 -4.57 2.93
N ALA A 334 -14.16 -3.28 3.20
CA ALA A 334 -14.88 -2.23 2.50
C ALA A 334 -13.93 -1.40 1.65
N ARG A 335 -14.41 -0.89 0.51
CA ARG A 335 -13.63 -0.02 -0.39
C ARG A 335 -14.38 1.27 -0.65
N ASN A 336 -13.64 2.36 -0.54
CA ASN A 336 -14.07 3.69 -0.95
C ASN A 336 -13.77 3.87 -2.45
N LYS A 337 -14.80 4.11 -3.25
CA LYS A 337 -14.67 4.32 -4.71
C LYS A 337 -14.56 5.79 -5.04
#